data_7b9a66d96f79edc3c0859ced751f945c
#
_entry.id   7b9a66d96f79edc3c0859ced751f945c
#
_cell.length_a   1.000
_cell.length_b   1.000
_cell.length_c   1.000
_cell.angle_alpha   90.00
_cell.angle_beta   90.00
_cell.angle_gamma   90.00
#
_symmetry.space_group_name_H-M   'P 1'
#
loop_
_entity.id
_entity.type
_entity.pdbx_description
1 polymer ?
#
loop_
_entity_poly.entity_id
_entity_poly.type
_entity_poly.pdbx_seq_one_letter_code
_entity_poly.pdbx_strand_id
1 'polypeptide(L)'
;MTKSLVIEPIPGVTPMMGSLLGMLRYARKTTLSAVDGLTVRDLDHLQDSESNSIGALLNHVAAVEAWYQASTFDEGEWTDQQAQRWQAALELGPAAREQIRGHPLAYYLELLTTVRTRTEAELRARDDVWLAESERFSGGVVNNHWKWFHVFEDEINHRGQIRWLRARLPL
;
A
#
# COMPACT_ATOMS: atom_id res chain seq x y z
N MET A 1 8.10 -10.40 26.12
CA MET A 1 6.69 -10.31 25.67
C MET A 1 6.50 -11.26 24.51
N THR A 2 5.61 -12.23 24.64
CA THR A 2 5.29 -13.19 23.58
C THR A 2 4.56 -12.44 22.46
N LYS A 3 5.10 -12.47 21.22
CA LYS A 3 4.43 -11.89 20.06
C LYS A 3 3.19 -12.76 19.75
N SER A 4 1.97 -12.24 19.93
CA SER A 4 0.77 -12.85 19.34
C SER A 4 0.79 -12.65 17.84
N LEU A 5 0.64 -13.72 17.07
CA LEU A 5 0.51 -13.73 15.60
C LEU A 5 -0.91 -14.22 15.23
N VAL A 6 -1.89 -13.84 16.00
CA VAL A 6 -3.29 -14.21 15.79
C VAL A 6 -4.01 -13.07 15.09
N ILE A 7 -4.78 -13.41 14.05
CA ILE A 7 -5.73 -12.48 13.44
C ILE A 7 -7.02 -12.65 14.24
N GLU A 8 -7.26 -11.70 15.14
CA GLU A 8 -8.41 -11.74 16.05
C GLU A 8 -9.62 -11.02 15.48
N PRO A 9 -10.85 -11.41 15.87
CA PRO A 9 -12.04 -10.64 15.55
C PRO A 9 -11.94 -9.21 16.07
N ILE A 10 -12.43 -8.27 15.30
CA ILE A 10 -12.46 -6.85 15.69
C ILE A 10 -13.87 -6.50 16.16
N PRO A 11 -14.07 -6.04 17.41
CA PRO A 11 -15.39 -5.67 17.92
C PRO A 11 -16.10 -4.63 17.00
N GLY A 12 -17.38 -4.88 16.72
CA GLY A 12 -18.20 -4.02 15.86
C GLY A 12 -17.91 -4.13 14.36
N VAL A 13 -17.13 -5.11 13.94
CA VAL A 13 -16.79 -5.37 12.53
C VAL A 13 -17.19 -6.81 12.19
N THR A 14 -17.72 -7.03 11.00
CA THR A 14 -18.10 -8.37 10.52
C THR A 14 -16.87 -9.27 10.34
N PRO A 15 -17.02 -10.61 10.38
CA PRO A 15 -15.88 -11.52 10.47
C PRO A 15 -14.87 -11.43 9.34
N MET A 16 -15.32 -11.36 8.07
CA MET A 16 -14.41 -11.28 6.92
C MET A 16 -13.73 -9.91 6.86
N MET A 17 -14.48 -8.84 7.13
CA MET A 17 -13.94 -7.49 7.22
C MET A 17 -12.89 -7.37 8.34
N GLY A 18 -13.14 -7.98 9.50
CA GLY A 18 -12.18 -8.04 10.61
C GLY A 18 -10.89 -8.75 10.23
N SER A 19 -10.98 -9.88 9.53
CA SER A 19 -9.82 -10.61 9.01
C SER A 19 -9.02 -9.78 8.00
N LEU A 20 -9.69 -9.14 7.06
CA LEU A 20 -9.07 -8.25 6.07
C LEU A 20 -8.30 -7.10 6.73
N LEU A 21 -8.92 -6.40 7.68
CA LEU A 21 -8.27 -5.33 8.44
C LEU A 21 -7.05 -5.84 9.22
N GLY A 22 -7.14 -7.03 9.80
CA GLY A 22 -6.02 -7.68 10.49
C GLY A 22 -4.83 -7.94 9.55
N MET A 23 -5.10 -8.43 8.33
CA MET A 23 -4.08 -8.68 7.30
C MET A 23 -3.44 -7.40 6.78
N LEU A 24 -4.24 -6.37 6.48
CA LEU A 24 -3.77 -5.03 6.10
C LEU A 24 -2.82 -4.43 7.15
N ARG A 25 -3.19 -4.51 8.43
CA ARG A 25 -2.35 -4.04 9.55
C ARG A 25 -1.05 -4.80 9.67
N TYR A 26 -1.11 -6.13 9.52
CA TYR A 26 0.10 -6.95 9.58
C TYR A 26 1.05 -6.64 8.41
N ALA A 27 0.55 -6.52 7.19
CA ALA A 27 1.34 -6.14 6.03
C ALA A 27 2.05 -4.80 6.30
N ARG A 28 1.32 -3.75 6.66
CA ARG A 28 1.87 -2.42 6.97
C ARG A 28 2.90 -2.46 8.09
N LYS A 29 2.60 -3.10 9.22
CA LYS A 29 3.54 -3.22 10.33
C LYS A 29 4.88 -3.82 9.90
N THR A 30 4.85 -4.83 9.05
CA THR A 30 6.07 -5.52 8.60
C THR A 30 6.79 -4.76 7.48
N THR A 31 6.08 -3.95 6.69
CA THR A 31 6.65 -3.00 5.73
C THR A 31 7.39 -1.87 6.46
N LEU A 32 6.76 -1.26 7.47
CA LEU A 32 7.40 -0.22 8.29
C LEU A 32 8.66 -0.74 8.98
N SER A 33 8.62 -1.97 9.52
CA SER A 33 9.81 -2.61 10.11
C SER A 33 10.93 -2.86 9.09
N ALA A 34 10.60 -3.05 7.82
CA ALA A 34 11.59 -3.27 6.77
C ALA A 34 12.36 -2.00 6.37
N VAL A 35 11.84 -0.83 6.68
CA VAL A 35 12.43 0.47 6.30
C VAL A 35 12.96 1.27 7.48
N ASP A 36 12.82 0.75 8.69
CA ASP A 36 13.25 1.44 9.92
C ASP A 36 14.73 1.83 9.87
N GLY A 37 15.01 3.10 10.18
CA GLY A 37 16.35 3.66 10.22
C GLY A 37 17.00 4.00 8.88
N LEU A 38 16.28 3.86 7.75
CA LEU A 38 16.82 4.22 6.42
C LEU A 38 16.96 5.73 6.27
N THR A 39 18.09 6.15 5.69
CA THR A 39 18.39 7.54 5.33
C THR A 39 17.81 7.91 3.96
N VAL A 40 17.80 9.19 3.60
CA VAL A 40 17.43 9.64 2.24
C VAL A 40 18.27 8.96 1.18
N ARG A 41 19.59 8.83 1.41
CA ARG A 41 20.50 8.13 0.49
C ARG A 41 20.08 6.68 0.27
N ASP A 42 19.67 5.98 1.31
CA ASP A 42 19.23 4.59 1.24
C ASP A 42 17.89 4.46 0.50
N LEU A 43 16.96 5.41 0.76
CA LEU A 43 15.64 5.44 0.14
C LEU A 43 15.70 5.76 -1.35
N ASP A 44 16.69 6.56 -1.79
CA ASP A 44 16.89 6.96 -3.18
C ASP A 44 17.86 6.03 -3.95
N HIS A 45 18.47 5.06 -3.25
CA HIS A 45 19.45 4.16 -3.88
C HIS A 45 18.80 3.30 -4.97
N LEU A 46 19.44 3.28 -6.14
CA LEU A 46 19.11 2.40 -7.26
C LEU A 46 20.16 1.29 -7.33
N GLN A 47 19.73 0.04 -7.33
CA GLN A 47 20.61 -1.11 -7.47
C GLN A 47 21.25 -1.16 -8.86
N ASP A 48 20.48 -0.72 -9.87
CA ASP A 48 20.87 -0.57 -11.27
C ASP A 48 19.95 0.48 -11.94
N SER A 49 20.15 0.73 -13.24
CA SER A 49 19.38 1.72 -14.01
C SER A 49 17.89 1.39 -14.18
N GLU A 50 17.51 0.13 -14.00
CA GLU A 50 16.14 -0.34 -14.20
C GLU A 50 15.38 -0.56 -12.88
N SER A 51 16.10 -0.61 -11.76
CA SER A 51 15.51 -0.82 -10.44
C SER A 51 14.68 0.36 -9.97
N ASN A 52 13.63 0.09 -9.21
CA ASN A 52 12.95 1.11 -8.43
C ASN A 52 13.67 1.32 -7.08
N SER A 53 13.68 2.55 -6.60
CA SER A 53 14.19 2.87 -5.26
C SER A 53 13.22 2.42 -4.16
N ILE A 54 13.71 2.30 -2.92
CA ILE A 54 12.85 1.99 -1.76
C ILE A 54 11.79 3.10 -1.58
N GLY A 55 12.17 4.36 -1.75
CA GLY A 55 11.24 5.50 -1.68
C GLY A 55 10.13 5.41 -2.73
N ALA A 56 10.46 5.05 -3.97
CA ALA A 56 9.48 4.84 -5.03
C ALA A 56 8.50 3.70 -4.70
N LEU A 57 9.00 2.57 -4.18
CA LEU A 57 8.16 1.45 -3.75
C LEU A 57 7.23 1.80 -2.59
N LEU A 58 7.68 2.59 -1.61
CA LEU A 58 6.82 3.07 -0.51
C LEU A 58 5.71 3.99 -1.03
N ASN A 59 6.05 4.88 -1.98
CA ASN A 59 5.06 5.75 -2.60
C ASN A 59 4.06 4.96 -3.46
N HIS A 60 4.53 3.92 -4.16
CA HIS A 60 3.68 3.01 -4.93
C HIS A 60 2.65 2.30 -4.05
N VAL A 61 3.07 1.73 -2.93
CA VAL A 61 2.17 1.11 -1.95
C VAL A 61 1.07 2.08 -1.49
N ALA A 62 1.40 3.35 -1.26
CA ALA A 62 0.41 4.37 -0.94
C ALA A 62 -0.50 4.70 -2.12
N ALA A 63 0.05 4.78 -3.34
CA ALA A 63 -0.70 5.09 -4.56
C ALA A 63 -1.71 3.99 -4.91
N VAL A 64 -1.32 2.72 -4.82
CA VAL A 64 -2.21 1.56 -5.04
C VAL A 64 -3.38 1.60 -4.04
N GLU A 65 -3.10 1.79 -2.76
CA GLU A 65 -4.15 1.89 -1.74
C GLU A 65 -5.08 3.08 -1.98
N ALA A 66 -4.54 4.26 -2.34
CA ALA A 66 -5.32 5.45 -2.68
C ALA A 66 -6.18 5.26 -3.94
N TRP A 67 -5.69 4.50 -4.93
CA TRP A 67 -6.45 4.15 -6.13
C TRP A 67 -7.66 3.27 -5.79
N TYR A 68 -7.46 2.27 -4.94
CA TYR A 68 -8.58 1.42 -4.49
C TYR A 68 -9.57 2.18 -3.59
N GLN A 69 -9.14 3.20 -2.84
CA GLN A 69 -10.07 4.10 -2.13
C GLN A 69 -10.99 4.82 -3.12
N ALA A 70 -10.43 5.43 -4.15
CA ALA A 70 -11.23 6.14 -5.15
C ALA A 70 -12.20 5.19 -5.87
N SER A 71 -11.72 4.04 -6.31
CA SER A 71 -12.52 3.08 -7.08
C SER A 71 -13.57 2.32 -6.28
N THR A 72 -13.48 2.30 -4.94
CA THR A 72 -14.41 1.52 -4.10
C THR A 72 -15.18 2.36 -3.08
N PHE A 73 -14.71 3.56 -2.74
CA PHE A 73 -15.35 4.42 -1.76
C PHE A 73 -15.92 5.72 -2.36
N ASP A 74 -15.31 6.24 -3.44
CA ASP A 74 -15.60 7.56 -4.00
C ASP A 74 -16.41 7.55 -5.32
N GLU A 75 -17.10 6.46 -5.63
CA GLU A 75 -17.93 6.32 -6.84
C GLU A 75 -17.17 6.44 -8.18
N GLY A 76 -15.86 6.20 -8.22
CA GLY A 76 -15.24 6.20 -9.52
C GLY A 76 -13.75 6.50 -9.62
N GLU A 77 -13.39 7.19 -10.67
CA GLU A 77 -12.02 7.47 -11.06
C GLU A 77 -11.42 8.63 -10.26
N TRP A 78 -10.11 8.68 -10.21
CA TRP A 78 -9.40 9.83 -9.69
C TRP A 78 -9.75 11.11 -10.45
N THR A 79 -9.84 12.22 -9.75
CA THR A 79 -9.79 13.53 -10.37
C THR A 79 -8.43 13.73 -11.07
N ASP A 80 -8.35 14.65 -12.05
CA ASP A 80 -7.09 14.97 -12.72
C ASP A 80 -5.97 15.33 -11.73
N GLN A 81 -6.30 16.03 -10.65
CA GLN A 81 -5.33 16.38 -9.61
C GLN A 81 -4.82 15.15 -8.85
N GLN A 82 -5.69 14.19 -8.54
CA GLN A 82 -5.28 12.94 -7.88
C GLN A 82 -4.46 12.08 -8.85
N ALA A 83 -4.88 11.97 -10.11
CA ALA A 83 -4.13 11.27 -11.14
C ALA A 83 -2.72 11.86 -11.28
N GLN A 84 -2.60 13.18 -11.44
CA GLN A 84 -1.31 13.85 -11.53
C GLN A 84 -0.41 13.60 -10.30
N ARG A 85 -1.00 13.58 -9.10
CA ARG A 85 -0.27 13.32 -7.86
C ARG A 85 0.31 11.90 -7.78
N TRP A 86 -0.43 10.91 -8.26
CA TRP A 86 -0.13 9.50 -8.01
C TRP A 86 0.43 8.74 -9.21
N GLN A 87 0.30 9.28 -10.43
CA GLN A 87 0.64 8.56 -11.65
C GLN A 87 2.06 7.99 -11.64
N ALA A 88 3.06 8.82 -11.37
CA ALA A 88 4.46 8.36 -11.34
C ALA A 88 4.70 7.26 -10.30
N ALA A 89 4.03 7.36 -9.14
CA ALA A 89 4.11 6.34 -8.10
C ALA A 89 3.41 5.05 -8.53
N LEU A 90 2.24 5.14 -9.17
CA LEU A 90 1.48 3.97 -9.61
C LEU A 90 2.19 3.20 -10.74
N GLU A 91 2.76 3.92 -11.69
CA GLU A 91 3.45 3.31 -12.84
C GLU A 91 4.86 2.81 -12.50
N LEU A 92 5.50 3.36 -11.46
CA LEU A 92 6.92 3.08 -11.16
C LEU A 92 7.86 3.43 -12.33
N GLY A 93 9.00 2.76 -12.44
CA GLY A 93 9.92 2.89 -13.57
C GLY A 93 10.58 4.27 -13.69
N PRO A 94 10.84 4.76 -14.92
CA PRO A 94 11.59 5.99 -15.16
C PRO A 94 11.00 7.23 -14.49
N ALA A 95 9.67 7.40 -14.56
CA ALA A 95 8.99 8.55 -13.97
C ALA A 95 9.12 8.58 -12.45
N ALA A 96 8.96 7.43 -11.79
CA ALA A 96 9.13 7.34 -10.34
C ALA A 96 10.59 7.60 -9.92
N ARG A 97 11.56 7.07 -10.65
CA ARG A 97 12.99 7.30 -10.38
C ARG A 97 13.38 8.79 -10.46
N GLU A 98 12.75 9.53 -11.35
CA GLU A 98 13.00 10.96 -11.52
C GLU A 98 12.27 11.81 -10.48
N GLN A 99 10.98 11.52 -10.23
CA GLN A 99 10.09 12.38 -9.47
C GLN A 99 10.03 12.05 -7.99
N ILE A 100 10.28 10.77 -7.60
CA ILE A 100 10.13 10.29 -6.21
C ILE A 100 11.52 10.09 -5.62
N ARG A 101 12.11 11.18 -5.17
CA ARG A 101 13.45 11.19 -4.57
C ARG A 101 13.65 12.41 -3.66
N GLY A 102 14.67 12.35 -2.82
CA GLY A 102 15.06 13.46 -1.94
C GLY A 102 14.17 13.61 -0.70
N HIS A 103 13.25 12.69 -0.45
CA HIS A 103 12.36 12.76 0.71
C HIS A 103 12.90 11.96 1.90
N PRO A 104 12.81 12.49 3.13
CA PRO A 104 13.16 11.74 4.34
C PRO A 104 12.16 10.60 4.58
N LEU A 105 12.57 9.57 5.34
CA LEU A 105 11.70 8.44 5.69
C LEU A 105 10.36 8.92 6.30
N ALA A 106 10.39 9.95 7.13
CA ALA A 106 9.18 10.51 7.76
C ALA A 106 8.10 10.91 6.75
N TYR A 107 8.48 11.44 5.58
CA TYR A 107 7.53 11.77 4.50
C TYR A 107 6.75 10.54 4.03
N TYR A 108 7.44 9.43 3.77
CA TYR A 108 6.79 8.20 3.31
C TYR A 108 5.94 7.56 4.41
N LEU A 109 6.40 7.62 5.66
CA LEU A 109 5.64 7.09 6.80
C LEU A 109 4.34 7.87 7.01
N GLU A 110 4.37 9.20 6.90
CA GLU A 110 3.19 10.06 6.98
C GLU A 110 2.21 9.77 5.85
N LEU A 111 2.71 9.66 4.61
CA LEU A 111 1.92 9.32 3.44
C LEU A 111 1.17 7.99 3.63
N LEU A 112 1.90 6.94 3.98
CA LEU A 112 1.37 5.61 4.25
C LEU A 112 0.36 5.61 5.40
N THR A 113 0.60 6.40 6.44
CA THR A 113 -0.31 6.54 7.59
C THR A 113 -1.60 7.25 7.19
N THR A 114 -1.50 8.34 6.45
CA THR A 114 -2.65 9.13 6.00
C THR A 114 -3.60 8.28 5.14
N VAL A 115 -3.05 7.58 4.14
CA VAL A 115 -3.84 6.71 3.27
C VAL A 115 -4.49 5.58 4.07
N ARG A 116 -3.74 4.86 4.91
CA ARG A 116 -4.26 3.74 5.72
C ARG A 116 -5.31 4.18 6.75
N THR A 117 -5.17 5.37 7.32
CA THR A 117 -6.17 5.89 8.28
C THR A 117 -7.54 6.01 7.62
N ARG A 118 -7.59 6.55 6.40
CA ARG A 118 -8.83 6.60 5.62
C ARG A 118 -9.35 5.20 5.29
N THR A 119 -8.50 4.31 4.77
CA THR A 119 -8.88 2.92 4.48
C THR A 119 -9.52 2.24 5.68
N GLU A 120 -8.91 2.33 6.86
CA GLU A 120 -9.44 1.69 8.05
C GLU A 120 -10.79 2.29 8.50
N ALA A 121 -10.97 3.59 8.37
CA ALA A 121 -12.24 4.24 8.70
C ALA A 121 -13.37 3.77 7.76
N GLU A 122 -13.11 3.78 6.46
CA GLU A 122 -14.07 3.40 5.43
C GLU A 122 -14.44 1.90 5.47
N LEU A 123 -13.46 1.02 5.65
CA LEU A 123 -13.70 -0.42 5.77
C LEU A 123 -14.48 -0.76 7.05
N ARG A 124 -14.22 -0.06 8.17
CA ARG A 124 -14.99 -0.25 9.41
C ARG A 124 -16.47 0.15 9.32
N ALA A 125 -16.80 1.05 8.39
CA ALA A 125 -18.18 1.48 8.13
C ALA A 125 -18.93 0.51 7.19
N ARG A 126 -18.27 -0.53 6.70
CA ARG A 126 -18.80 -1.50 5.73
C ARG A 126 -18.80 -2.92 6.33
N ASP A 127 -19.44 -3.85 5.65
CA ASP A 127 -19.64 -5.24 6.11
C ASP A 127 -19.24 -6.28 5.06
N ASP A 128 -19.45 -7.55 5.39
CA ASP A 128 -19.15 -8.68 4.52
C ASP A 128 -20.04 -8.72 3.26
N VAL A 129 -21.22 -8.10 3.30
CA VAL A 129 -22.11 -8.00 2.12
C VAL A 129 -21.47 -7.08 1.10
N TRP A 130 -20.99 -5.90 1.53
CA TRP A 130 -20.24 -4.98 0.68
C TRP A 130 -18.96 -5.61 0.12
N LEU A 131 -18.24 -6.44 0.88
CA LEU A 131 -17.08 -7.17 0.36
C LEU A 131 -17.43 -8.12 -0.79
N ALA A 132 -18.63 -8.71 -0.77
CA ALA A 132 -19.09 -9.64 -1.79
C ALA A 132 -19.62 -8.93 -3.05
N GLU A 133 -19.92 -7.63 -3.00
CA GLU A 133 -20.37 -6.85 -4.16
C GLU A 133 -19.37 -6.95 -5.30
N SER A 134 -19.89 -7.25 -6.49
CA SER A 134 -19.08 -7.55 -7.68
C SER A 134 -19.40 -6.63 -8.83
N GLU A 135 -18.39 -6.30 -9.61
CA GLU A 135 -18.53 -5.56 -10.87
C GLU A 135 -17.85 -6.29 -12.02
N ARG A 136 -18.22 -5.94 -13.25
CA ARG A 136 -17.59 -6.45 -14.47
C ARG A 136 -16.46 -5.53 -14.89
N PHE A 137 -15.34 -6.12 -15.28
CA PHE A 137 -14.24 -5.42 -15.96
C PHE A 137 -13.80 -6.21 -17.20
N SER A 138 -12.90 -5.66 -18.03
CA SER A 138 -12.48 -6.29 -19.29
C SER A 138 -11.89 -7.70 -19.15
N GLY A 139 -11.34 -8.05 -17.98
CA GLY A 139 -10.75 -9.35 -17.68
C GLY A 139 -11.70 -10.34 -17.00
N GLY A 140 -12.96 -9.96 -16.68
CA GLY A 140 -13.91 -10.84 -16.00
C GLY A 140 -14.80 -10.16 -14.96
N VAL A 141 -14.88 -10.76 -13.77
CA VAL A 141 -15.64 -10.25 -12.62
C VAL A 141 -14.69 -10.08 -11.43
N VAL A 142 -14.80 -8.97 -10.74
CA VAL A 142 -14.05 -8.67 -9.51
C VAL A 142 -15.03 -8.25 -8.41
N ASN A 143 -14.73 -8.59 -7.16
CA ASN A 143 -15.45 -8.08 -6.00
C ASN A 143 -14.57 -7.19 -5.11
N ASN A 144 -15.20 -6.47 -4.19
CA ASN A 144 -14.47 -5.61 -3.28
C ASN A 144 -13.50 -6.39 -2.39
N HIS A 145 -13.82 -7.64 -2.05
CA HIS A 145 -12.91 -8.49 -1.26
C HIS A 145 -11.59 -8.75 -2.00
N TRP A 146 -11.65 -9.08 -3.30
CA TRP A 146 -10.44 -9.27 -4.11
C TRP A 146 -9.66 -7.95 -4.26
N LYS A 147 -10.36 -6.84 -4.49
CA LYS A 147 -9.71 -5.52 -4.61
C LYS A 147 -8.88 -5.19 -3.35
N TRP A 148 -9.45 -5.37 -2.18
CA TRP A 148 -8.78 -5.09 -0.91
C TRP A 148 -7.79 -6.17 -0.49
N PHE A 149 -7.96 -7.43 -0.94
CA PHE A 149 -6.91 -8.44 -0.88
C PHE A 149 -5.68 -7.99 -1.68
N HIS A 150 -5.88 -7.53 -2.91
CA HIS A 150 -4.78 -7.09 -3.78
C HIS A 150 -3.98 -5.93 -3.17
N VAL A 151 -4.61 -5.01 -2.44
CA VAL A 151 -3.90 -3.92 -1.75
C VAL A 151 -2.82 -4.44 -0.80
N PHE A 152 -3.11 -5.42 0.04
CA PHE A 152 -2.08 -5.93 0.96
C PHE A 152 -1.17 -6.99 0.33
N GLU A 153 -1.62 -7.70 -0.68
CA GLU A 153 -0.81 -8.62 -1.46
C GLU A 153 0.28 -7.85 -2.21
N ASP A 154 -0.08 -6.74 -2.85
CA ASP A 154 0.85 -5.83 -3.49
C ASP A 154 1.88 -5.25 -2.49
N GLU A 155 1.41 -4.76 -1.33
CA GLU A 155 2.30 -4.29 -0.26
C GLU A 155 3.27 -5.39 0.21
N ILE A 156 2.83 -6.66 0.31
CA ILE A 156 3.69 -7.79 0.67
C ILE A 156 4.74 -8.06 -0.40
N ASN A 157 4.37 -8.00 -1.67
CA ASN A 157 5.28 -8.20 -2.80
C ASN A 157 6.36 -7.12 -2.83
N HIS A 158 5.97 -5.85 -2.71
CA HIS A 158 6.90 -4.73 -2.67
C HIS A 158 7.75 -4.71 -1.40
N ARG A 159 7.23 -5.13 -0.26
CA ARG A 159 8.04 -5.36 0.95
C ARG A 159 9.15 -6.38 0.71
N GLY A 160 8.90 -7.41 -0.08
CA GLY A 160 9.93 -8.38 -0.49
C GLY A 160 11.06 -7.70 -1.27
N GLN A 161 10.71 -6.85 -2.23
CA GLN A 161 11.66 -6.05 -3.01
C GLN A 161 12.43 -5.06 -2.12
N ILE A 162 11.75 -4.35 -1.22
CA ILE A 162 12.36 -3.43 -0.24
C ILE A 162 13.41 -4.15 0.60
N ARG A 163 13.12 -5.33 1.13
CA ARG A 163 14.07 -6.11 1.91
C ARG A 163 15.26 -6.56 1.09
N TRP A 164 15.04 -6.93 -0.17
CA TRP A 164 16.09 -7.32 -1.08
C TRP A 164 17.01 -6.14 -1.40
N LEU A 165 16.47 -4.95 -1.66
CA LEU A 165 17.22 -3.71 -1.88
C LEU A 165 18.00 -3.31 -0.62
N ARG A 166 17.33 -3.29 0.54
CA ARG A 166 17.97 -2.94 1.82
C ARG A 166 19.20 -3.80 2.12
N ALA A 167 19.13 -5.10 1.83
CA ALA A 167 20.26 -6.01 2.04
C ALA A 167 21.46 -5.76 1.10
N ARG A 168 21.30 -4.88 0.11
CA ARG A 168 22.31 -4.53 -0.91
C ARG A 168 22.71 -3.06 -0.90
N LEU A 169 22.24 -2.31 0.08
CA LEU A 169 22.66 -0.92 0.24
C LEU A 169 24.18 -0.85 0.45
N PRO A 170 24.85 0.12 -0.18
CA PRO A 170 26.28 0.34 0.05
C PRO A 170 26.53 0.77 1.51
N LEU A 171 27.64 0.31 2.08
CA LEU A 171 28.09 0.67 3.43
C LEU A 171 28.43 2.17 3.53
#